data_75a559a1715cda94923e639d6392ef45
#
_entry.id   75a559a1715cda94923e639d6392ef45
#
_cell.length_a   1.000
_cell.length_b   1.000
_cell.length_c   1.000
_cell.angle_alpha   90.00
_cell.angle_beta   90.00
_cell.angle_gamma   90.00
#
_symmetry.space_group_name_H-M   'P 1'
#
loop_
_entity.id
_entity.type
_entity.pdbx_description
1 polymer ?
#
loop_
_entity_poly.entity_id
_entity_poly.type
_entity_poly.pdbx_seq_one_letter_code
_entity_poly.pdbx_strand_id
1 'polypeptide(L)'
;MLPLNKLILIVILFFNYTYLVSAEDLISIKSGGKAIHWTSEKYPFITKNIIDDIEETYWVSSGNTLPHVLTFSLPSNKRFEFLSFIAKNNNKPETWAKHIRISSADPFPHMGGWEVIADLYLSQTGEEKIIAIDPKRGRYFRLEIFSTQNEMAKEASFSQFKVMDLLNN
;
A
#
# COMPACT_ATOMS: atom_id res chain seq x y z
N MET A 1 41.88 -34.38 -49.50
CA MET A 1 41.07 -33.15 -49.48
C MET A 1 39.75 -33.44 -48.78
N LEU A 2 39.62 -33.07 -47.53
CA LEU A 2 38.38 -33.25 -46.74
C LEU A 2 37.53 -31.98 -46.89
N PRO A 3 36.19 -32.10 -47.06
CA PRO A 3 35.33 -30.91 -47.16
C PRO A 3 35.10 -30.31 -45.79
N LEU A 4 35.20 -29.00 -45.78
CA LEU A 4 35.01 -28.11 -44.61
C LEU A 4 33.54 -28.13 -44.20
N ASN A 5 33.21 -28.79 -43.07
CA ASN A 5 31.90 -28.75 -42.48
C ASN A 5 31.55 -27.31 -42.04
N LYS A 6 30.49 -26.75 -42.63
CA LYS A 6 29.90 -25.50 -42.22
C LYS A 6 29.24 -25.68 -40.84
N LEU A 7 29.91 -25.16 -39.83
CA LEU A 7 29.31 -25.04 -38.51
C LEU A 7 28.25 -23.92 -38.56
N ILE A 8 26.97 -24.31 -38.57
CA ILE A 8 25.85 -23.36 -38.46
C ILE A 8 25.74 -22.98 -36.98
N LEU A 9 26.20 -21.81 -36.66
CA LEU A 9 25.99 -21.21 -35.35
C LEU A 9 24.55 -20.71 -35.24
N ILE A 10 23.68 -21.50 -34.60
CA ILE A 10 22.33 -21.08 -34.28
C ILE A 10 22.43 -20.14 -33.05
N VAL A 11 22.41 -18.84 -33.28
CA VAL A 11 22.25 -17.82 -32.22
C VAL A 11 20.79 -17.82 -31.82
N ILE A 12 20.45 -18.50 -30.72
CA ILE A 12 19.13 -18.43 -30.12
C ILE A 12 19.09 -17.08 -29.37
N LEU A 13 18.50 -16.06 -29.98
CA LEU A 13 18.15 -14.79 -29.33
C LEU A 13 16.98 -15.08 -28.39
N PHE A 14 17.28 -15.27 -27.10
CA PHE A 14 16.28 -15.21 -26.06
C PHE A 14 15.80 -13.74 -25.95
N PHE A 15 14.72 -13.42 -26.61
CA PHE A 15 13.97 -12.21 -26.31
C PHE A 15 13.36 -12.40 -24.92
N ASN A 16 14.02 -11.87 -23.89
CA ASN A 16 13.40 -11.64 -22.58
C ASN A 16 12.32 -10.57 -22.79
N TYR A 17 11.10 -11.01 -23.09
CA TYR A 17 9.93 -10.16 -22.96
C TYR A 17 9.72 -9.93 -21.45
N THR A 18 10.32 -8.88 -20.92
CA THR A 18 9.88 -8.34 -19.64
C THR A 18 8.48 -7.77 -19.88
N TYR A 19 7.45 -8.54 -19.56
CA TYR A 19 6.11 -8.00 -19.45
C TYR A 19 6.15 -7.01 -18.30
N LEU A 20 6.06 -5.72 -18.62
CA LEU A 20 5.75 -4.68 -17.65
C LEU A 20 4.31 -4.93 -17.20
N VAL A 21 4.17 -5.71 -16.13
CA VAL A 21 2.88 -5.88 -15.48
C VAL A 21 2.59 -4.55 -14.81
N SER A 22 1.66 -3.79 -15.37
CA SER A 22 1.15 -2.57 -14.75
C SER A 22 0.12 -2.96 -13.71
N ALA A 23 0.31 -2.50 -12.48
CA ALA A 23 -0.70 -2.61 -11.43
C ALA A 23 -1.43 -1.28 -11.31
N GLU A 24 -2.77 -1.33 -11.25
CA GLU A 24 -3.61 -0.16 -11.00
C GLU A 24 -3.76 0.04 -9.49
N ASP A 25 -3.51 1.25 -8.99
CA ASP A 25 -3.88 1.62 -7.63
C ASP A 25 -5.36 2.02 -7.56
N LEU A 26 -6.14 1.10 -6.99
CA LEU A 26 -7.59 1.19 -6.91
C LEU A 26 -8.09 2.21 -5.87
N ILE A 27 -7.26 2.51 -4.84
CA ILE A 27 -7.65 3.33 -3.70
C ILE A 27 -7.23 4.79 -3.85
N SER A 28 -6.44 5.12 -4.87
CA SER A 28 -5.99 6.49 -5.08
C SER A 28 -7.15 7.45 -5.31
N ILE A 29 -6.97 8.72 -4.96
CA ILE A 29 -7.95 9.79 -5.24
C ILE A 29 -8.25 9.83 -6.74
N LYS A 30 -7.23 9.62 -7.56
CA LYS A 30 -7.35 9.59 -9.02
C LYS A 30 -8.28 8.48 -9.50
N SER A 31 -8.26 7.32 -8.84
CA SER A 31 -9.15 6.18 -9.12
C SER A 31 -10.53 6.31 -8.43
N GLY A 32 -10.78 7.43 -7.74
CA GLY A 32 -12.04 7.71 -7.05
C GLY A 32 -12.09 7.25 -5.59
N GLY A 33 -10.94 6.85 -5.04
CA GLY A 33 -10.79 6.52 -3.61
C GLY A 33 -11.06 7.71 -2.70
N LYS A 34 -11.52 7.44 -1.49
CA LYS A 34 -11.86 8.46 -0.49
C LYS A 34 -11.42 8.03 0.90
N ALA A 35 -10.85 8.96 1.68
CA ALA A 35 -10.77 8.84 3.12
C ALA A 35 -12.16 9.14 3.71
N ILE A 36 -12.72 8.23 4.50
CA ILE A 36 -14.11 8.32 5.00
C ILE A 36 -14.22 8.36 6.53
N HIS A 37 -13.16 7.95 7.24
CA HIS A 37 -13.09 8.02 8.69
C HIS A 37 -11.63 8.04 9.15
N TRP A 38 -11.36 8.78 10.23
CA TRP A 38 -10.05 8.80 10.91
C TRP A 38 -10.21 9.19 12.38
N THR A 39 -9.37 8.62 13.24
CA THR A 39 -9.38 8.93 14.68
C THR A 39 -8.64 10.21 15.00
N SER A 40 -7.68 10.60 14.17
CA SER A 40 -6.80 11.74 14.41
C SER A 40 -6.12 12.18 13.13
N GLU A 41 -5.96 13.48 12.93
CA GLU A 41 -5.10 14.08 11.90
C GLU A 41 -4.66 15.49 12.30
N LYS A 42 -3.58 15.98 11.71
CA LYS A 42 -3.00 17.31 11.99
C LYS A 42 -2.83 18.07 10.67
N TYR A 43 -3.61 19.15 10.49
CA TYR A 43 -3.48 19.96 9.28
C TYR A 43 -2.07 20.54 9.12
N PRO A 44 -1.45 20.53 7.92
CA PRO A 44 -1.99 20.09 6.61
C PRO A 44 -1.76 18.59 6.31
N PHE A 45 -1.27 17.78 7.25
CA PHE A 45 -0.90 16.38 7.09
C PHE A 45 -2.12 15.48 7.33
N ILE A 46 -3.09 15.58 6.43
CA ILE A 46 -4.42 14.99 6.57
C ILE A 46 -4.51 13.57 5.99
N THR A 47 -5.51 12.82 6.39
CA THR A 47 -5.68 11.39 6.04
C THR A 47 -5.75 11.13 4.54
N LYS A 48 -6.33 12.03 3.76
CA LYS A 48 -6.39 11.87 2.30
C LYS A 48 -5.02 11.90 1.61
N ASN A 49 -3.99 12.47 2.26
CA ASN A 49 -2.64 12.49 1.72
C ASN A 49 -2.04 11.07 1.57
N ILE A 50 -2.59 10.09 2.30
CA ILE A 50 -2.13 8.68 2.22
C ILE A 50 -2.49 8.02 0.88
N ILE A 51 -3.50 8.56 0.17
CA ILE A 51 -4.02 7.98 -1.08
C ILE A 51 -4.03 8.98 -2.25
N ASP A 52 -3.22 10.04 -2.20
CA ASP A 52 -3.20 11.08 -3.23
C ASP A 52 -2.15 10.86 -4.33
N ASP A 53 -1.34 9.79 -4.24
CA ASP A 53 -0.25 9.45 -5.15
C ASP A 53 0.86 10.53 -5.24
N ILE A 54 0.99 11.38 -4.20
CA ILE A 54 2.03 12.41 -4.12
C ILE A 54 3.08 11.97 -3.09
N GLU A 55 4.28 11.69 -3.54
CA GLU A 55 5.34 11.10 -2.69
C GLU A 55 5.73 12.01 -1.52
N GLU A 56 5.65 13.33 -1.69
CA GLU A 56 6.03 14.31 -0.69
C GLU A 56 4.95 14.56 0.38
N THR A 57 3.74 14.10 0.14
CA THR A 57 2.64 14.25 1.10
C THR A 57 2.56 13.07 2.06
N TYR A 58 1.98 13.31 3.23
CA TYR A 58 1.85 12.28 4.25
C TYR A 58 0.79 12.69 5.29
N TRP A 59 0.38 11.75 6.09
CA TRP A 59 -0.49 11.94 7.24
C TRP A 59 0.32 12.00 8.54
N VAL A 60 -0.14 12.83 9.49
CA VAL A 60 0.38 12.89 10.86
C VAL A 60 -0.80 12.94 11.83
N SER A 61 -0.73 12.18 12.91
CA SER A 61 -1.71 12.24 14.00
C SER A 61 -1.60 13.54 14.81
N SER A 62 -2.70 14.00 15.39
CA SER A 62 -2.69 15.14 16.34
C SER A 62 -2.26 14.75 17.76
N GLY A 63 -1.81 13.53 17.97
CA GLY A 63 -1.31 12.97 19.24
C GLY A 63 -0.96 11.51 19.07
N ASN A 64 -0.53 10.86 20.14
CA ASN A 64 -0.09 9.45 20.10
C ASN A 64 -1.00 8.50 20.89
N THR A 65 -2.30 8.70 20.84
CA THR A 65 -3.27 7.74 21.41
C THR A 65 -3.50 6.62 20.41
N LEU A 66 -2.77 5.55 20.56
CA LEU A 66 -2.84 4.34 19.72
C LEU A 66 -3.99 3.41 20.16
N PRO A 67 -4.58 2.62 19.25
CA PRO A 67 -4.29 2.61 17.81
C PRO A 67 -4.92 3.79 17.08
N HIS A 68 -4.22 4.30 16.05
CA HIS A 68 -4.89 5.17 15.08
C HIS A 68 -5.61 4.32 14.05
N VAL A 69 -6.84 4.73 13.71
CA VAL A 69 -7.70 4.03 12.75
C VAL A 69 -8.06 4.97 11.61
N LEU A 70 -7.70 4.58 10.39
CA LEU A 70 -7.96 5.33 9.17
C LEU A 70 -8.76 4.43 8.22
N THR A 71 -9.86 4.94 7.68
CA THR A 71 -10.75 4.14 6.82
C THR A 71 -10.92 4.80 5.46
N PHE A 72 -10.81 3.99 4.45
CA PHE A 72 -10.89 4.39 3.05
C PHE A 72 -11.96 3.61 2.31
N SER A 73 -12.48 4.16 1.22
CA SER A 73 -13.41 3.47 0.34
C SER A 73 -12.99 3.57 -1.12
N LEU A 74 -13.21 2.49 -1.86
CA LEU A 74 -13.23 2.49 -3.32
C LEU A 74 -14.59 3.00 -3.82
N PRO A 75 -14.69 3.47 -5.08
CA PRO A 75 -15.97 3.85 -5.67
C PRO A 75 -16.95 2.67 -5.78
N SER A 76 -16.44 1.45 -5.95
CA SER A 76 -17.23 0.20 -6.02
C SER A 76 -16.44 -0.97 -5.48
N ASN A 77 -17.10 -2.12 -5.31
CA ASN A 77 -16.43 -3.38 -4.99
C ASN A 77 -15.47 -3.78 -6.12
N LYS A 78 -14.19 -3.93 -5.81
CA LYS A 78 -13.12 -4.29 -6.75
C LYS A 78 -12.39 -5.55 -6.29
N ARG A 79 -11.85 -6.29 -7.26
CA ARG A 79 -10.84 -7.32 -6.99
C ARG A 79 -9.52 -6.64 -6.69
N PHE A 80 -8.73 -7.22 -5.82
CA PHE A 80 -7.36 -6.79 -5.49
C PHE A 80 -6.54 -7.99 -5.02
N GLU A 81 -5.21 -7.92 -5.17
CA GLU A 81 -4.29 -8.99 -4.79
C GLU A 81 -2.93 -8.48 -4.29
N PHE A 82 -2.70 -7.16 -4.31
CA PHE A 82 -1.50 -6.57 -3.74
C PHE A 82 -1.84 -5.37 -2.86
N LEU A 83 -1.05 -5.21 -1.81
CA LEU A 83 -1.06 -4.04 -0.95
C LEU A 83 0.34 -3.44 -0.92
N SER A 84 0.43 -2.11 -0.98
CA SER A 84 1.69 -1.40 -0.85
C SER A 84 1.63 -0.38 0.28
N PHE A 85 2.75 -0.23 0.98
CA PHE A 85 2.89 0.62 2.14
C PHE A 85 4.19 1.40 2.08
N ILE A 86 4.11 2.72 2.30
CA ILE A 86 5.26 3.59 2.51
C ILE A 86 5.04 4.33 3.82
N ALA A 87 5.84 4.01 4.84
CA ALA A 87 5.77 4.70 6.14
C ALA A 87 6.59 5.98 6.16
N LYS A 88 7.61 6.09 5.28
CA LYS A 88 8.54 7.22 5.20
C LYS A 88 7.82 8.51 4.87
N ASN A 89 8.05 9.50 5.71
CA ASN A 89 7.75 10.90 5.44
C ASN A 89 8.96 11.71 5.87
N ASN A 90 8.90 13.01 5.90
CA ASN A 90 9.89 13.94 6.43
C ASN A 90 11.09 13.31 7.22
N ASN A 91 11.96 14.05 7.80
CA ASN A 91 13.16 13.60 8.52
C ASN A 91 12.88 13.21 10.00
N LYS A 92 11.71 12.54 10.28
CA LYS A 92 11.33 12.10 11.63
C LYS A 92 11.02 10.59 11.67
N PRO A 93 12.01 9.73 11.43
CA PRO A 93 11.79 8.29 11.34
C PRO A 93 11.23 7.68 12.62
N GLU A 94 11.41 8.31 13.77
CA GLU A 94 10.83 7.90 15.05
C GLU A 94 9.30 7.90 15.06
N THR A 95 8.64 8.73 14.22
CA THR A 95 7.17 8.83 14.13
C THR A 95 6.56 7.85 13.15
N TRP A 96 7.34 7.22 12.28
CA TRP A 96 6.82 6.35 11.25
C TRP A 96 6.08 5.15 11.84
N ALA A 97 4.96 4.79 11.24
CA ALA A 97 4.22 3.60 11.63
C ALA A 97 5.12 2.36 11.56
N LYS A 98 5.02 1.50 12.59
CA LYS A 98 5.80 0.26 12.70
C LYS A 98 4.90 -0.96 12.61
N HIS A 99 3.97 -1.13 13.54
CA HIS A 99 3.00 -2.23 13.51
C HIS A 99 1.70 -1.73 12.93
N ILE A 100 1.28 -2.32 11.81
CA ILE A 100 0.04 -1.97 11.12
C ILE A 100 -0.79 -3.22 10.84
N ARG A 101 -2.11 -3.02 10.80
CA ARG A 101 -3.09 -4.01 10.35
C ARG A 101 -3.98 -3.42 9.28
N ILE A 102 -4.24 -4.19 8.24
CA ILE A 102 -5.21 -3.86 7.21
C ILE A 102 -6.37 -4.83 7.29
N SER A 103 -7.58 -4.29 7.29
CA SER A 103 -8.80 -5.07 7.16
C SER A 103 -9.61 -4.58 5.97
N SER A 104 -10.36 -5.47 5.35
CA SER A 104 -11.30 -5.13 4.28
C SER A 104 -12.73 -5.51 4.63
N ALA A 105 -13.69 -4.87 3.97
CA ALA A 105 -15.11 -5.17 4.10
C ALA A 105 -15.89 -4.79 2.84
N ASP A 106 -17.03 -5.47 2.63
CA ASP A 106 -18.09 -5.10 1.71
C ASP A 106 -19.33 -5.95 2.02
N PRO A 107 -20.47 -5.35 2.39
CA PRO A 107 -20.75 -3.92 2.57
C PRO A 107 -20.03 -3.31 3.78
N PHE A 108 -20.13 -1.98 3.95
CA PHE A 108 -19.54 -1.29 5.11
C PHE A 108 -20.10 -1.85 6.42
N PRO A 109 -19.28 -2.37 7.33
CA PRO A 109 -19.74 -3.00 8.56
C PRO A 109 -19.94 -1.96 9.66
N HIS A 110 -21.17 -1.72 10.06
CA HIS A 110 -21.50 -0.79 11.13
C HIS A 110 -21.13 -1.31 12.53
N MET A 111 -21.09 -2.63 12.73
CA MET A 111 -20.91 -3.27 14.05
C MET A 111 -19.88 -4.42 14.01
N GLY A 112 -18.79 -4.24 13.31
CA GLY A 112 -17.79 -5.29 13.10
C GLY A 112 -17.90 -5.89 11.69
N GLY A 113 -17.34 -7.10 11.48
CA GLY A 113 -17.35 -7.73 10.14
C GLY A 113 -16.19 -7.27 9.25
N TRP A 114 -15.19 -6.65 9.81
CA TRP A 114 -13.91 -6.40 9.14
C TRP A 114 -13.11 -7.70 9.08
N GLU A 115 -12.71 -8.09 7.87
CA GLU A 115 -11.80 -9.21 7.65
C GLU A 115 -10.36 -8.69 7.63
N VAL A 116 -9.52 -9.21 8.51
CA VAL A 116 -8.08 -8.89 8.51
C VAL A 116 -7.44 -9.53 7.29
N ILE A 117 -6.78 -8.73 6.46
CA ILE A 117 -6.11 -9.18 5.24
C ILE A 117 -4.58 -9.04 5.31
N ALA A 118 -4.06 -8.23 6.23
CA ALA A 118 -2.64 -8.11 6.52
C ALA A 118 -2.44 -7.64 7.98
N ASP A 119 -1.40 -8.17 8.63
CA ASP A 119 -0.93 -7.75 9.94
C ASP A 119 0.60 -7.85 9.91
N LEU A 120 1.31 -6.72 9.94
CA LEU A 120 2.74 -6.70 9.63
C LEU A 120 3.50 -5.56 10.29
N TYR A 121 4.82 -5.74 10.32
CA TYR A 121 5.74 -4.72 10.78
C TYR A 121 6.47 -4.08 9.59
N LEU A 122 6.50 -2.74 9.58
CA LEU A 122 7.24 -1.95 8.61
C LEU A 122 8.65 -1.67 9.14
N SER A 123 9.63 -1.73 8.25
CA SER A 123 11.01 -1.39 8.59
C SER A 123 11.20 0.12 8.68
N GLN A 124 12.26 0.55 9.37
CA GLN A 124 12.65 1.96 9.46
C GLN A 124 13.47 2.44 8.24
N THR A 125 13.62 1.60 7.20
CA THR A 125 14.35 1.97 5.98
C THR A 125 13.60 3.01 5.15
N GLY A 126 12.29 3.09 5.31
CA GLY A 126 11.42 3.95 4.53
C GLY A 126 11.19 3.47 3.11
N GLU A 127 11.62 2.25 2.78
CA GLU A 127 11.34 1.63 1.49
C GLU A 127 9.89 1.22 1.36
N GLU A 128 9.39 1.23 0.13
CA GLU A 128 8.07 0.70 -0.18
C GLU A 128 8.02 -0.80 0.12
N LYS A 129 7.03 -1.22 0.89
CA LYS A 129 6.75 -2.62 1.16
C LYS A 129 5.52 -3.06 0.38
N ILE A 130 5.74 -3.95 -0.58
CA ILE A 130 4.66 -4.58 -1.35
C ILE A 130 4.46 -6.00 -0.84
N ILE A 131 3.21 -6.37 -0.62
CA ILE A 131 2.82 -7.74 -0.28
C ILE A 131 1.76 -8.25 -1.25
N ALA A 132 1.91 -9.51 -1.65
CA ALA A 132 0.85 -10.25 -2.32
C ALA A 132 -0.07 -10.87 -1.27
N ILE A 133 -1.36 -10.88 -1.54
CA ILE A 133 -2.38 -11.58 -0.75
C ILE A 133 -3.19 -12.49 -1.68
N ASP A 134 -3.92 -13.44 -1.10
CA ASP A 134 -4.90 -14.19 -1.89
C ASP A 134 -5.90 -13.23 -2.52
N PRO A 135 -6.22 -13.38 -3.83
CA PRO A 135 -7.14 -12.49 -4.52
C PRO A 135 -8.47 -12.38 -3.80
N LYS A 136 -8.87 -11.16 -3.46
CA LYS A 136 -10.10 -10.85 -2.74
C LYS A 136 -10.90 -9.77 -3.46
N ARG A 137 -12.12 -9.57 -3.01
CA ARG A 137 -12.96 -8.44 -3.40
C ARG A 137 -13.33 -7.62 -2.16
N GLY A 138 -13.33 -6.30 -2.31
CA GLY A 138 -13.69 -5.40 -1.24
C GLY A 138 -13.96 -3.99 -1.75
N ARG A 139 -14.55 -3.19 -0.90
CA ARG A 139 -14.84 -1.79 -1.17
C ARG A 139 -14.29 -0.86 -0.09
N TYR A 140 -14.20 -1.36 1.14
CA TYR A 140 -13.77 -0.59 2.29
C TYR A 140 -12.50 -1.18 2.88
N PHE A 141 -11.57 -0.31 3.24
CA PHE A 141 -10.27 -0.67 3.80
C PHE A 141 -10.03 0.12 5.07
N ARG A 142 -9.59 -0.57 6.11
CA ARG A 142 -9.22 0.02 7.39
C ARG A 142 -7.75 -0.24 7.65
N LEU A 143 -6.99 0.85 7.79
CA LEU A 143 -5.61 0.84 8.25
C LEU A 143 -5.61 1.17 9.74
N GLU A 144 -5.08 0.26 10.55
CA GLU A 144 -4.87 0.44 11.98
C GLU A 144 -3.37 0.53 12.25
N ILE A 145 -2.93 1.55 12.98
CA ILE A 145 -1.53 1.76 13.37
C ILE A 145 -1.44 1.54 14.87
N PHE A 146 -0.74 0.48 15.29
CA PHE A 146 -0.63 0.06 16.68
C PHE A 146 0.64 0.53 17.37
N SER A 147 1.69 0.84 16.60
CA SER A 147 2.93 1.41 17.14
C SER A 147 3.69 2.20 16.09
N THR A 148 4.57 3.07 16.58
CA THR A 148 5.55 3.82 15.79
C THR A 148 6.94 3.21 15.95
N GLN A 149 7.92 3.66 15.15
CA GLN A 149 9.30 3.16 15.24
C GLN A 149 9.94 3.45 16.59
N ASN A 150 9.54 4.55 17.25
CA ASN A 150 9.91 4.83 18.63
C ASN A 150 8.63 4.94 19.49
N GLU A 151 8.53 4.11 20.53
CA GLU A 151 7.38 4.08 21.46
C GLU A 151 7.17 5.40 22.21
N MET A 152 8.22 6.22 22.31
CA MET A 152 8.15 7.54 22.93
C MET A 152 7.75 8.67 21.97
N ALA A 153 7.47 8.34 20.70
CA ALA A 153 7.03 9.33 19.72
C ALA A 153 5.69 9.96 20.15
N LYS A 154 5.58 11.28 20.01
CA LYS A 154 4.38 12.03 20.41
C LYS A 154 3.31 12.07 19.34
N GLU A 155 3.62 11.65 18.13
CA GLU A 155 2.75 11.60 16.97
C GLU A 155 3.11 10.38 16.11
N ALA A 156 2.16 9.85 15.37
CA ALA A 156 2.38 8.83 14.37
C ALA A 156 2.27 9.44 12.97
N SER A 157 2.95 8.85 11.99
CA SER A 157 2.94 9.31 10.61
C SER A 157 2.97 8.16 9.62
N PHE A 158 2.39 8.39 8.44
CA PHE A 158 2.29 7.43 7.37
C PHE A 158 2.23 8.14 6.01
N SER A 159 2.96 7.66 5.01
CA SER A 159 3.03 8.33 3.72
C SER A 159 1.98 7.80 2.74
N GLN A 160 2.09 6.55 2.31
CA GLN A 160 1.21 6.02 1.28
C GLN A 160 0.71 4.61 1.57
N PHE A 161 -0.54 4.39 1.20
CA PHE A 161 -1.19 3.09 1.18
C PHE A 161 -1.85 2.88 -0.18
N LYS A 162 -1.54 1.75 -0.84
CA LYS A 162 -2.12 1.38 -2.12
C LYS A 162 -2.80 0.03 -2.03
N VAL A 163 -3.89 -0.10 -2.76
CA VAL A 163 -4.61 -1.35 -2.99
C VAL A 163 -4.57 -1.61 -4.49
N MET A 164 -3.98 -2.71 -4.91
CA MET A 164 -3.65 -2.90 -6.31
C MET A 164 -4.20 -4.22 -6.85
N ASP A 165 -4.57 -4.19 -8.13
CA ASP A 165 -4.84 -5.37 -8.95
C ASP A 165 -3.95 -5.34 -10.19
N LEU A 166 -3.61 -6.52 -10.71
CA LEU A 166 -2.92 -6.60 -11.99
C LEU A 166 -3.89 -6.20 -13.10
N LEU A 167 -3.48 -5.31 -13.98
CA LEU A 167 -4.20 -5.06 -15.21
C LEU A 167 -4.10 -6.34 -16.07
N ASN A 168 -5.18 -7.09 -16.14
CA ASN A 168 -5.31 -8.17 -17.11
C ASN A 168 -5.48 -7.53 -18.49
N ASN A 169 -4.39 -7.42 -19.24
CA ASN A 169 -4.41 -7.08 -20.65
C ASN A 169 -4.89 -8.29 -21.49
#